data_ad54f56ce456cfa94d6cb2274ff94912
#
_entry.id   ad54f56ce456cfa94d6cb2274ff94912
#
_cell.length_a   1.000
_cell.length_b   1.000
_cell.length_c   1.000
_cell.angle_alpha   90.00
_cell.angle_beta   90.00
_cell.angle_gamma   90.00
#
_symmetry.space_group_name_H-M   'P 1'
#
loop_
_entity.id
_entity.type
_entity.pdbx_description
1 polymer ?
#
loop_
_entity_poly.entity_id
_entity_poly.type
_entity_poly.pdbx_seq_one_letter_code
_entity_poly.pdbx_strand_id
1 'polypeptide(L)'
;MRIEEDVKLDFSDVLIKPKRSTLVSRKYAWLARQFKFKYSSHTWEGIPIIAANMDHTGTYDMRSALSKHAMLTALCKFVPFEEMDNLIQTIGLDEDIKNLKPSKWICLDVANGYTERFSDYVSMLRNSDEFDDSIIIAGNVCTPEATE
;
A
#
# COMPACT_ATOMS: atom_id res chain seq x y z
N MET A 1 10.69 -0.63 31.64
CA MET A 1 9.48 -0.89 30.86
C MET A 1 8.57 0.32 31.01
N ARG A 2 8.15 0.93 29.90
CA ARG A 2 7.19 2.04 29.90
C ARG A 2 5.80 1.47 29.67
N ILE A 3 4.84 1.80 30.51
CA ILE A 3 3.43 1.41 30.35
C ILE A 3 2.67 2.68 29.92
N GLU A 4 1.93 2.59 28.83
CA GLU A 4 1.04 3.63 28.37
C GLU A 4 -0.39 3.27 28.80
N GLU A 5 -1.05 4.21 29.49
CA GLU A 5 -2.41 4.01 30.03
C GLU A 5 -3.52 4.42 29.05
N ASP A 6 -3.15 4.84 27.84
CA ASP A 6 -4.13 5.22 26.81
C ASP A 6 -5.05 4.06 26.43
N VAL A 7 -6.32 4.38 26.22
CA VAL A 7 -7.29 3.41 25.72
C VAL A 7 -6.90 3.00 24.30
N LYS A 8 -6.57 1.73 24.12
CA LYS A 8 -6.30 1.16 22.79
C LYS A 8 -7.58 0.49 22.30
N LEU A 9 -8.10 0.99 21.15
CA LEU A 9 -9.34 0.51 20.56
C LEU A 9 -9.04 -0.40 19.37
N ASP A 10 -9.81 -1.46 19.22
CA ASP A 10 -9.84 -2.29 18.02
C ASP A 10 -11.07 -1.94 17.17
N PHE A 11 -11.17 -2.48 15.96
CA PHE A 11 -12.31 -2.27 15.08
C PHE A 11 -13.63 -2.74 15.69
N SER A 12 -13.60 -3.75 16.56
CA SER A 12 -14.74 -4.23 17.33
C SER A 12 -15.27 -3.22 18.36
N ASP A 13 -14.44 -2.27 18.78
CA ASP A 13 -14.75 -1.29 19.83
C ASP A 13 -15.33 0.02 19.30
N VAL A 14 -15.42 0.15 17.97
CA VAL A 14 -15.79 1.41 17.33
C VAL A 14 -16.91 1.23 16.31
N LEU A 15 -17.68 2.29 16.11
CA LEU A 15 -18.70 2.39 15.08
C LEU A 15 -18.46 3.62 14.22
N ILE A 16 -18.82 3.54 12.94
CA ILE A 16 -18.79 4.70 12.06
C ILE A 16 -19.86 5.70 12.52
N LYS A 17 -19.42 6.89 12.93
CA LYS A 17 -20.34 7.98 13.31
C LYS A 17 -21.06 8.49 12.06
N PRO A 18 -22.40 8.47 12.03
CA PRO A 18 -23.17 9.03 10.93
C PRO A 18 -22.87 10.52 10.75
N LYS A 19 -22.77 10.96 9.50
CA LYS A 19 -22.64 12.37 9.14
C LYS A 19 -23.82 12.80 8.27
N ARG A 20 -24.15 14.10 8.31
CA ARG A 20 -25.13 14.68 7.41
C ARG A 20 -24.69 14.47 5.97
N SER A 21 -25.60 13.99 5.12
CA SER A 21 -25.37 13.75 3.70
C SER A 21 -26.43 14.49 2.88
N THR A 22 -26.04 14.97 1.71
CA THR A 22 -26.93 15.49 0.68
C THR A 22 -27.36 14.44 -0.32
N LEU A 23 -26.79 13.22 -0.23
CA LEU A 23 -27.11 12.13 -1.13
C LEU A 23 -28.48 11.54 -0.81
N VAL A 24 -29.35 11.45 -1.81
CA VAL A 24 -30.69 10.86 -1.71
C VAL A 24 -30.58 9.31 -1.70
N SER A 25 -29.59 8.74 -2.33
CA SER A 25 -29.35 7.30 -2.39
C SER A 25 -27.86 6.96 -2.44
N ARG A 26 -27.48 5.84 -1.82
CA ARG A 26 -26.11 5.28 -1.91
C ARG A 26 -25.66 5.02 -3.35
N LYS A 27 -26.59 4.84 -4.29
CA LYS A 27 -26.27 4.65 -5.72
C LYS A 27 -25.58 5.87 -6.34
N TYR A 28 -25.72 7.05 -5.74
CA TYR A 28 -25.08 8.29 -6.19
C TYR A 28 -23.76 8.58 -5.48
N ALA A 29 -23.31 7.70 -4.59
CA ALA A 29 -22.03 7.85 -3.96
C ALA A 29 -20.91 7.54 -4.97
N TRP A 30 -20.07 8.54 -5.26
CA TRP A 30 -18.87 8.38 -6.08
C TRP A 30 -17.75 7.85 -5.20
N LEU A 31 -17.23 6.66 -5.49
CA LEU A 31 -16.23 5.97 -4.67
C LEU A 31 -14.80 6.24 -5.14
N ALA A 32 -14.61 6.53 -6.44
CA ALA A 32 -13.28 6.83 -6.97
C ALA A 32 -12.77 8.17 -6.46
N ARG A 33 -11.48 8.23 -6.20
CA ARG A 33 -10.77 9.43 -5.73
C ARG A 33 -9.45 9.56 -6.45
N GLN A 34 -8.99 10.80 -6.64
CA GLN A 34 -7.66 11.08 -7.15
C GLN A 34 -6.69 11.25 -5.98
N PHE A 35 -5.54 10.58 -6.08
CA PHE A 35 -4.47 10.63 -5.11
C PHE A 35 -3.21 11.21 -5.76
N LYS A 36 -2.55 12.11 -5.03
CA LYS A 36 -1.21 12.62 -5.31
C LYS A 36 -0.29 12.12 -4.22
N PHE A 37 0.89 11.69 -4.58
CA PHE A 37 1.85 11.12 -3.65
C PHE A 37 2.94 12.15 -3.36
N LYS A 38 3.34 12.28 -2.09
CA LYS A 38 4.27 13.33 -1.63
C LYS A 38 5.65 13.22 -2.28
N TYR A 39 6.08 11.98 -2.54
CA TYR A 39 7.44 11.68 -3.01
C TYR A 39 7.44 10.99 -4.39
N SER A 40 6.41 11.19 -5.18
CA SER A 40 6.29 10.67 -6.54
C SER A 40 5.55 11.67 -7.41
N SER A 41 5.94 11.83 -8.66
CA SER A 41 5.23 12.63 -9.64
C SER A 41 3.95 11.96 -10.13
N HIS A 42 3.82 10.67 -9.88
CA HIS A 42 2.65 9.91 -10.28
C HIS A 42 1.39 10.34 -9.54
N THR A 43 0.28 10.25 -10.25
CA THR A 43 -1.07 10.33 -9.66
C THR A 43 -1.79 9.02 -9.94
N TRP A 44 -2.77 8.71 -9.10
CA TRP A 44 -3.65 7.57 -9.32
C TRP A 44 -5.10 7.98 -9.02
N GLU A 45 -6.02 7.49 -9.85
CA GLU A 45 -7.45 7.67 -9.63
C GLU A 45 -8.14 6.32 -9.59
N GLY A 46 -8.90 6.09 -8.54
CA GLY A 46 -9.62 4.82 -8.35
C GLY A 46 -10.28 4.71 -7.00
N ILE A 47 -10.83 3.55 -6.74
CA ILE A 47 -11.41 3.20 -5.45
C ILE A 47 -10.27 2.77 -4.52
N PRO A 48 -10.06 3.43 -3.36
CA PRO A 48 -8.90 3.21 -2.51
C PRO A 48 -8.98 1.90 -1.71
N ILE A 49 -9.03 0.81 -2.43
CA ILE A 49 -9.02 -0.55 -1.89
C ILE A 49 -7.89 -1.30 -2.58
N ILE A 50 -7.07 -1.98 -1.78
CA ILE A 50 -5.94 -2.79 -2.24
C ILE A 50 -6.18 -4.23 -1.79
N ALA A 51 -6.18 -5.19 -2.71
CA ALA A 51 -6.11 -6.59 -2.35
C ALA A 51 -4.74 -6.90 -1.74
N ALA A 52 -4.74 -7.58 -0.59
CA ALA A 52 -3.53 -7.87 0.15
C ALA A 52 -2.59 -8.82 -0.62
N ASN A 53 -1.30 -8.70 -0.36
CA ASN A 53 -0.21 -9.50 -0.95
C ASN A 53 -0.10 -10.93 -0.40
N MET A 54 -1.25 -11.53 -0.07
CA MET A 54 -1.33 -12.89 0.47
C MET A 54 -1.48 -13.92 -0.66
N ASP A 55 -1.07 -15.16 -0.42
CA ASP A 55 -0.95 -16.24 -1.41
C ASP A 55 -2.19 -16.42 -2.31
N HIS A 56 -3.39 -16.35 -1.73
CA HIS A 56 -4.65 -16.55 -2.46
C HIS A 56 -5.38 -15.26 -2.80
N THR A 57 -4.85 -14.10 -2.40
CA THR A 57 -5.46 -12.79 -2.60
C THR A 57 -4.63 -11.94 -3.57
N GLY A 58 -3.32 -11.91 -3.39
CA GLY A 58 -2.38 -11.14 -4.22
C GLY A 58 -2.03 -11.88 -5.51
N THR A 59 -2.98 -12.05 -6.42
CA THR A 59 -2.83 -12.85 -7.65
C THR A 59 -3.13 -12.02 -8.90
N TYR A 60 -2.66 -12.47 -10.05
CA TYR A 60 -3.00 -11.89 -11.35
C TYR A 60 -4.48 -11.96 -11.66
N ASP A 61 -5.17 -13.01 -11.23
CA ASP A 61 -6.61 -13.16 -11.41
C ASP A 61 -7.37 -12.11 -10.57
N MET A 62 -6.96 -11.91 -9.32
CA MET A 62 -7.51 -10.85 -8.47
C MET A 62 -7.27 -9.46 -9.09
N ARG A 63 -6.06 -9.19 -9.56
CA ARG A 63 -5.76 -7.95 -10.29
C ARG A 63 -6.68 -7.77 -11.50
N SER A 64 -6.87 -8.81 -12.29
CA SER A 64 -7.74 -8.75 -13.49
C SER A 64 -9.21 -8.48 -13.15
N ALA A 65 -9.69 -8.97 -12.02
CA ALA A 65 -11.02 -8.69 -11.52
C ALA A 65 -11.14 -7.26 -10.97
N LEU A 66 -10.22 -6.84 -10.10
CA LEU A 66 -10.27 -5.56 -9.37
C LEU A 66 -9.97 -4.36 -10.27
N SER A 67 -9.09 -4.49 -11.25
CA SER A 67 -8.76 -3.39 -12.17
C SER A 67 -9.95 -2.90 -12.99
N LYS A 68 -10.96 -3.75 -13.23
CA LYS A 68 -12.23 -3.35 -13.85
C LYS A 68 -13.01 -2.32 -13.02
N HIS A 69 -12.70 -2.25 -11.73
CA HIS A 69 -13.29 -1.32 -10.76
C HIS A 69 -12.31 -0.24 -10.32
N ALA A 70 -11.19 -0.07 -11.03
CA ALA A 70 -10.12 0.86 -10.67
C ALA A 70 -9.66 0.67 -9.21
N MET A 71 -9.44 -0.58 -8.80
CA MET A 71 -8.85 -0.98 -7.53
C MET A 71 -7.46 -1.56 -7.75
N LEU A 72 -6.65 -1.57 -6.69
CA LEU A 72 -5.28 -2.07 -6.73
C LEU A 72 -5.17 -3.50 -6.19
N THR A 73 -4.13 -4.20 -6.61
CA THR A 73 -3.74 -5.50 -6.06
C THR A 73 -2.24 -5.50 -5.74
N ALA A 74 -1.89 -5.80 -4.51
CA ALA A 74 -0.51 -6.11 -4.16
C ALA A 74 -0.24 -7.58 -4.47
N LEU A 75 0.69 -7.84 -5.40
CA LEU A 75 1.02 -9.20 -5.80
C LEU A 75 1.75 -9.92 -4.66
N CYS A 76 1.44 -11.19 -4.44
CA CYS A 76 2.19 -12.02 -3.50
C CYS A 76 3.67 -12.06 -3.92
N LYS A 77 4.60 -11.80 -2.97
CA LYS A 77 6.03 -11.68 -3.23
C LYS A 77 6.72 -12.93 -3.80
N PHE A 78 6.07 -14.09 -3.68
CA PHE A 78 6.57 -15.36 -4.24
C PHE A 78 6.14 -15.61 -5.68
N VAL A 79 5.33 -14.71 -6.25
CA VAL A 79 4.88 -14.80 -7.64
C VAL A 79 5.78 -13.90 -8.50
N PRO A 80 6.33 -14.39 -9.62
CA PRO A 80 7.12 -13.56 -10.53
C PRO A 80 6.34 -12.33 -10.95
N PHE A 81 6.95 -11.15 -10.80
CA PHE A 81 6.31 -9.88 -11.11
C PHE A 81 6.46 -9.51 -12.59
N GLU A 82 5.37 -9.01 -13.17
CA GLU A 82 5.35 -8.33 -14.46
C GLU A 82 4.60 -7.00 -14.29
N GLU A 83 5.18 -5.91 -14.81
CA GLU A 83 4.56 -4.57 -14.68
C GLU A 83 3.21 -4.53 -15.40
N MET A 84 2.20 -4.14 -14.69
CA MET A 84 0.83 -3.99 -15.18
C MET A 84 0.12 -2.86 -14.44
N ASP A 85 -0.83 -2.22 -15.10
CA ASP A 85 -1.69 -1.23 -14.45
C ASP A 85 -2.42 -1.83 -13.24
N ASN A 86 -2.52 -1.03 -12.17
CA ASN A 86 -3.18 -1.41 -10.92
C ASN A 86 -2.57 -2.63 -10.21
N LEU A 87 -1.33 -2.99 -10.51
CA LEU A 87 -0.56 -4.02 -9.83
C LEU A 87 0.58 -3.39 -9.03
N ILE A 88 0.76 -3.86 -7.80
CA ILE A 88 1.81 -3.43 -6.89
C ILE A 88 2.82 -4.57 -6.78
N GLN A 89 4.09 -4.31 -7.05
CA GLN A 89 5.18 -5.26 -6.78
C GLN A 89 5.43 -5.35 -5.29
N THR A 90 5.29 -6.53 -4.70
CA THR A 90 5.63 -6.76 -3.29
C THR A 90 7.02 -7.37 -3.18
N ILE A 91 7.83 -6.80 -2.29
CA ILE A 91 9.22 -7.20 -2.02
C ILE A 91 9.47 -7.31 -0.51
N GLY A 92 10.50 -8.04 -0.12
CA GLY A 92 11.06 -8.09 1.22
C GLY A 92 12.40 -7.35 1.30
N LEU A 93 13.13 -7.51 2.41
CA LEU A 93 14.45 -6.88 2.60
C LEU A 93 15.61 -7.69 2.01
N ASP A 94 15.36 -8.90 1.54
CA ASP A 94 16.41 -9.80 1.05
C ASP A 94 16.59 -9.73 -0.47
N GLU A 95 15.69 -9.02 -1.17
CA GLU A 95 15.83 -8.79 -2.60
C GLU A 95 16.91 -7.73 -2.88
N ASP A 96 17.78 -8.02 -3.82
CA ASP A 96 18.72 -7.02 -4.34
C ASP A 96 17.97 -6.07 -5.27
N ILE A 97 18.02 -4.76 -4.97
CA ILE A 97 17.33 -3.71 -5.74
C ILE A 97 17.69 -3.77 -7.22
N LYS A 98 18.92 -4.13 -7.55
CA LYS A 98 19.39 -4.25 -8.94
C LYS A 98 18.71 -5.36 -9.74
N ASN A 99 18.10 -6.32 -9.05
CA ASN A 99 17.39 -7.44 -9.67
C ASN A 99 15.87 -7.21 -9.72
N LEU A 100 15.37 -6.12 -9.12
CA LEU A 100 13.96 -5.77 -9.17
C LEU A 100 13.61 -5.27 -10.57
N LYS A 101 12.40 -5.58 -11.00
CA LYS A 101 11.85 -4.97 -12.22
C LYS A 101 11.37 -3.55 -11.94
N PRO A 102 11.62 -2.58 -12.82
CA PRO A 102 11.03 -1.25 -12.69
C PRO A 102 9.52 -1.35 -12.50
N SER A 103 8.99 -0.59 -11.56
CA SER A 103 7.57 -0.62 -11.23
C SER A 103 7.09 0.74 -10.73
N LYS A 104 5.90 1.13 -11.18
CA LYS A 104 5.22 2.32 -10.65
C LYS A 104 4.88 2.19 -9.17
N TRP A 105 4.60 0.96 -8.70
CA TRP A 105 4.17 0.69 -7.34
C TRP A 105 5.03 -0.38 -6.69
N ILE A 106 5.58 -0.07 -5.54
CA ILE A 106 6.35 -1.02 -4.72
C ILE A 106 5.72 -1.11 -3.34
N CYS A 107 5.53 -2.35 -2.86
CA CYS A 107 5.14 -2.65 -1.49
C CYS A 107 6.32 -3.37 -0.80
N LEU A 108 7.02 -2.66 0.07
CA LEU A 108 8.02 -3.27 0.95
C LEU A 108 7.32 -3.83 2.18
N ASP A 109 7.13 -5.14 2.21
CA ASP A 109 6.37 -5.84 3.24
C ASP A 109 7.27 -6.63 4.18
N VAL A 110 7.34 -6.18 5.43
CA VAL A 110 8.07 -6.81 6.52
C VAL A 110 7.21 -6.90 7.78
N ALA A 111 7.47 -7.89 8.61
CA ALA A 111 6.76 -8.05 9.89
C ALA A 111 7.06 -6.91 10.89
N ASN A 112 8.26 -6.33 10.81
CA ASN A 112 8.72 -5.27 11.72
C ASN A 112 9.44 -4.15 10.94
N GLY A 113 8.72 -3.05 10.67
CA GLY A 113 9.24 -1.84 10.02
C GLY A 113 10.03 -0.90 10.95
N TYR A 114 10.38 -1.32 12.17
CA TYR A 114 11.15 -0.51 13.13
C TYR A 114 12.65 -0.81 13.11
N THR A 115 13.12 -1.62 12.17
CA THR A 115 14.55 -1.94 12.05
C THR A 115 15.28 -0.88 11.22
N GLU A 116 16.54 -0.58 11.57
CA GLU A 116 17.41 0.29 10.76
C GLU A 116 17.51 -0.22 9.33
N ARG A 117 17.67 -1.53 9.16
CA ARG A 117 17.72 -2.18 7.83
C ARG A 117 16.50 -1.87 6.96
N PHE A 118 15.30 -1.77 7.55
CA PHE A 118 14.10 -1.39 6.82
C PHE A 118 14.16 0.06 6.34
N SER A 119 14.55 0.99 7.22
CA SER A 119 14.71 2.40 6.87
C SER A 119 15.79 2.61 5.80
N ASP A 120 16.92 1.92 5.94
CA ASP A 120 18.01 1.97 4.96
C ASP A 120 17.56 1.45 3.60
N TYR A 121 16.80 0.36 3.57
CA TYR A 121 16.30 -0.22 2.33
C TYR A 121 15.30 0.70 1.61
N VAL A 122 14.38 1.37 2.35
CA VAL A 122 13.49 2.39 1.80
C VAL A 122 14.29 3.55 1.21
N SER A 123 15.34 3.99 1.91
CA SER A 123 16.25 5.05 1.45
C SER A 123 17.00 4.63 0.19
N MET A 124 17.47 3.39 0.12
CA MET A 124 18.15 2.85 -1.06
C MET A 124 17.21 2.80 -2.27
N LEU A 125 15.96 2.35 -2.10
CA LEU A 125 14.95 2.39 -3.16
C LEU A 125 14.74 3.82 -3.67
N ARG A 126 14.55 4.76 -2.76
CA ARG A 126 14.27 6.16 -3.12
C ARG A 126 15.44 6.86 -3.80
N ASN A 127 16.68 6.46 -3.51
CA ASN A 127 17.90 7.02 -4.12
C ASN A 127 18.37 6.25 -5.36
N SER A 128 17.63 5.26 -5.80
CA SER A 128 17.94 4.49 -7.01
C SER A 128 17.27 5.13 -8.22
N ASP A 129 17.99 5.35 -9.31
CA ASP A 129 17.48 5.98 -10.54
C ASP A 129 16.26 5.26 -11.14
N GLU A 130 16.10 3.97 -10.85
CA GLU A 130 15.01 3.15 -11.39
C GLU A 130 13.71 3.27 -10.56
N PHE A 131 13.81 3.69 -9.27
CA PHE A 131 12.68 3.68 -8.34
C PHE A 131 12.47 5.02 -7.62
N ASP A 132 13.24 6.05 -7.97
CA ASP A 132 13.20 7.38 -7.33
C ASP A 132 11.81 8.02 -7.40
N ASP A 133 11.05 7.78 -8.46
CA ASP A 133 9.67 8.26 -8.65
C ASP A 133 8.59 7.20 -8.38
N SER A 134 8.95 5.97 -7.99
CA SER A 134 7.98 4.94 -7.64
C SER A 134 7.15 5.33 -6.43
N ILE A 135 5.89 4.90 -6.40
CA ILE A 135 5.03 5.02 -5.22
C ILE A 135 5.37 3.86 -4.27
N ILE A 136 6.02 4.17 -3.15
CA ILE A 136 6.46 3.18 -2.17
C ILE A 136 5.44 3.09 -1.03
N ILE A 137 4.94 1.88 -0.79
CA ILE A 137 4.16 1.50 0.38
C ILE A 137 5.10 0.68 1.25
N ALA A 138 5.36 1.10 2.48
CA ALA A 138 6.33 0.44 3.34
C ALA A 138 5.73 0.16 4.73
N GLY A 139 5.90 -1.04 5.24
CA GLY A 139 5.40 -1.50 6.54
C GLY A 139 5.85 -2.93 6.86
N ASN A 140 5.46 -3.42 8.05
CA ASN A 140 4.39 -2.90 8.91
C ASN A 140 4.93 -1.93 9.97
N VAL A 141 4.20 -0.85 10.18
CA VAL A 141 4.42 0.14 11.24
C VAL A 141 3.10 0.39 11.96
N CYS A 142 3.13 0.76 13.24
CA CYS A 142 1.93 0.96 14.04
C CYS A 142 1.96 2.19 14.95
N THR A 143 2.98 3.03 14.85
CA THR A 143 3.08 4.28 15.61
C THR A 143 3.19 5.49 14.68
N PRO A 144 2.76 6.68 15.13
CA PRO A 144 2.94 7.91 14.36
C PRO A 144 4.40 8.20 14.02
N GLU A 145 5.32 7.99 14.95
CA GLU A 145 6.76 8.23 14.78
C GLU A 145 7.39 7.37 13.68
N ALA A 146 6.88 6.15 13.50
CA ALA A 146 7.38 5.28 12.43
C ALA A 146 6.77 5.62 11.06
N THR A 147 5.69 6.41 11.06
CA THR A 147 5.01 6.85 9.82
C THR A 147 5.62 8.15 9.29
N GLU A 148 6.25 8.97 10.14
CA GLU A 148 6.92 10.23 9.81
C GLU A 148 8.29 10.03 9.17
#